data_b9f3157e08740e39989c0d5379cb6067
#
_entry.id   b9f3157e08740e39989c0d5379cb6067
#
_cell.length_a   1.000
_cell.length_b   1.000
_cell.length_c   1.000
_cell.angle_alpha   90.00
_cell.angle_beta   90.00
_cell.angle_gamma   90.00
#
_symmetry.space_group_name_H-M   'P 1'
#
loop_
_entity.id
_entity.type
_entity.pdbx_description
1 polymer ?
#
loop_
_entity_poly.entity_id
_entity_poly.type
_entity_poly.pdbx_seq_one_letter_code
_entity_poly.pdbx_strand_id
1 'polypeptide(L)' 'MALIGFKNTHNQPVYVNPAQVAYVTTFEEGVTIIALAVIGAGGKPVALYVRGDIDQVQHRLVNPPARQAAA' A
#
# COMPACT_ATOMS: atom_id res chain seq x y z
N MET A 1 8.85 -2.84 -13.22
CA MET A 1 8.42 -2.63 -11.85
C MET A 1 6.93 -2.89 -11.74
N ALA A 2 6.52 -3.68 -10.78
CA ALA A 2 5.14 -4.07 -10.65
C ALA A 2 4.46 -3.26 -9.55
N LEU A 3 3.28 -2.76 -9.84
CA LEU A 3 2.44 -2.14 -8.83
C LEU A 3 1.60 -3.21 -8.17
N ILE A 4 1.30 -3.01 -6.90
CA ILE A 4 0.54 -3.95 -6.11
C ILE A 4 -0.83 -3.35 -5.84
N GLY A 5 -1.88 -4.12 -6.15
CA GLY A 5 -3.24 -3.63 -6.02
C GLY A 5 -3.82 -3.83 -4.65
N PHE A 6 -4.52 -2.83 -4.16
CA PHE A 6 -5.28 -2.88 -2.92
C PHE A 6 -6.63 -2.22 -3.17
N LYS A 7 -7.54 -2.38 -2.22
CA LYS A 7 -8.78 -1.62 -2.19
C LYS A 7 -8.69 -0.58 -1.09
N ASN A 8 -9.09 0.65 -1.40
CA ASN A 8 -9.13 1.67 -0.36
C ASN A 8 -10.44 1.56 0.45
N THR A 9 -10.64 2.46 1.40
CA THR A 9 -11.81 2.40 2.27
C THR A 9 -13.11 2.73 1.55
N HIS A 10 -13.02 3.27 0.34
CA HIS A 10 -14.18 3.51 -0.51
C HIS A 10 -14.37 2.38 -1.52
N ASN A 11 -13.67 1.28 -1.30
CA ASN A 11 -13.76 0.08 -2.12
C ASN A 11 -13.31 0.30 -3.57
N GLN A 12 -12.42 1.26 -3.78
CA GLN A 12 -11.86 1.55 -5.08
C GLN A 12 -10.47 0.95 -5.18
N PRO A 13 -10.06 0.51 -6.37
CA PRO A 13 -8.72 -0.06 -6.53
C PRO A 13 -7.65 1.02 -6.41
N VAL A 14 -6.56 0.68 -5.74
CA VAL A 14 -5.39 1.54 -5.60
C VAL A 14 -4.18 0.69 -5.90
N TYR A 15 -3.29 1.18 -6.76
CA TYR A 15 -2.07 0.46 -7.10
C TYR A 15 -0.89 1.18 -6.49
N VAL A 16 -0.08 0.46 -5.76
CA VAL A 16 1.00 1.00 -4.94
C VAL A 16 2.34 0.50 -5.46
N ASN A 17 3.31 1.41 -5.57
CA ASN A 17 4.67 1.03 -5.90
C ASN A 17 5.38 0.68 -4.59
N PRO A 18 5.71 -0.59 -4.36
CA PRO A 18 6.30 -0.99 -3.09
C PRO A 18 7.64 -0.33 -2.81
N ALA A 19 8.35 0.09 -3.84
CA ALA A 19 9.63 0.78 -3.65
C ALA A 19 9.45 2.17 -3.04
N GLN A 20 8.25 2.71 -3.04
CA GLN A 20 7.98 4.03 -2.49
C GLN A 20 7.35 3.98 -1.11
N VAL A 21 7.18 2.79 -0.54
CA VAL A 21 6.54 2.66 0.77
C VAL A 21 7.57 2.92 1.86
N ALA A 22 7.29 3.87 2.74
CA ALA A 22 8.15 4.16 3.87
C ALA A 22 7.80 3.28 5.06
N TYR A 23 6.52 3.15 5.36
CA TYR A 23 6.08 2.27 6.45
C TYR A 23 4.59 1.98 6.30
N VAL A 24 4.13 0.97 7.03
CA VAL A 24 2.70 0.68 7.15
C VAL A 24 2.35 0.65 8.63
N THR A 25 1.13 1.02 8.94
CA THR A 25 0.65 1.01 10.32
C THR A 25 -0.85 0.75 10.32
N THR A 26 -1.33 0.22 11.43
CA THR A 26 -2.75 -0.05 11.57
C THR A 26 -3.51 1.25 11.82
N PHE A 27 -4.60 1.46 11.11
CA PHE A 27 -5.49 2.58 11.36
C PHE A 27 -6.64 2.14 12.27
N GLU A 28 -7.30 1.05 11.87
CA GLU A 28 -8.35 0.44 12.67
C GLU A 28 -8.47 -1.00 12.21
N GLU A 29 -9.30 -1.78 12.86
CA GLU A 29 -9.48 -3.17 12.49
C GLU A 29 -9.89 -3.26 11.03
N GLY A 30 -9.13 -4.02 10.25
CA GLY A 30 -9.41 -4.20 8.83
C GLY A 30 -8.95 -3.08 7.92
N VAL A 31 -8.28 -2.05 8.47
CA VAL A 31 -7.77 -0.94 7.65
C VAL A 31 -6.33 -0.63 8.05
N THR A 32 -5.47 -0.54 7.05
CA THR A 32 -4.05 -0.27 7.24
C THR A 32 -3.67 0.99 6.48
N ILE A 33 -2.80 1.79 7.07
CA ILE A 33 -2.24 2.97 6.41
C ILE A 33 -0.93 2.58 5.75
N ILE A 34 -0.80 2.89 4.47
CA ILE A 34 0.47 2.77 3.75
C ILE A 34 1.01 4.18 3.56
N ALA A 35 2.12 4.47 4.22
CA ALA A 35 2.75 5.77 4.10
C ALA A 35 3.82 5.71 3.03
N LEU A 36 3.73 6.61 2.07
CA LEU A 36 4.68 6.63 0.95
C LEU A 36 5.78 7.64 1.22
N ALA A 37 6.95 7.36 0.66
CA ALA A 37 8.13 8.21 0.82
C ALA A 37 8.14 9.32 -0.22
N VAL A 38 6.97 9.83 -0.57
CA VAL A 38 6.86 10.90 -1.54
C VAL A 38 6.06 12.03 -0.90
N ILE A 39 6.31 13.24 -1.36
CA ILE A 39 5.62 14.43 -0.85
C ILE A 39 4.55 14.80 -1.86
N GLY A 40 3.32 14.89 -1.38
CA GLY A 40 2.21 15.27 -2.22
C GLY A 40 1.97 16.76 -2.22
N ALA A 41 0.80 17.14 -2.70
CA ALA A 41 0.39 18.53 -2.74
C ALA A 41 0.38 19.10 -1.32
N GLY A 42 0.82 20.33 -1.16
CA GLY A 42 0.85 20.96 0.15
C GLY A 42 2.07 20.61 0.98
N GLY A 43 3.02 19.88 0.42
CA GLY A 43 4.25 19.56 1.12
C GLY A 43 4.10 18.49 2.18
N LYS A 44 3.05 17.69 2.12
CA LYS A 44 2.80 16.66 3.12
C LYS A 44 3.05 15.27 2.54
N PRO A 45 3.51 14.33 3.38
CA PRO A 45 3.67 12.95 2.92
C PRO A 45 2.34 12.36 2.48
N VAL A 46 2.40 11.46 1.51
CA VAL A 46 1.19 10.80 1.01
C VAL A 46 0.93 9.57 1.86
N ALA A 47 -0.31 9.41 2.29
CA ALA A 47 -0.72 8.22 3.02
C ALA A 47 -1.98 7.67 2.40
N LEU A 48 -2.05 6.35 2.29
CA LEU A 48 -3.19 5.65 1.69
C LEU A 48 -3.83 4.77 2.76
N TYR A 49 -5.15 4.75 2.77
CA TYR A 49 -5.92 3.90 3.68
C TYR A 49 -6.47 2.74 2.88
N VAL A 50 -5.98 1.54 3.16
CA VAL A 50 -6.34 0.36 2.38
C VAL A 50 -6.99 -0.69 3.27
N ARG A 51 -7.83 -1.51 2.67
CA ARG A 51 -8.50 -2.59 3.37
C ARG A 51 -7.55 -3.75 3.56
N GLY A 52 -7.66 -4.40 4.70
CA GLY A 52 -6.83 -5.53 5.07
C GLY A 52 -6.09 -5.24 6.37
N ASP A 53 -5.68 -6.29 7.07
CA ASP A 53 -4.90 -6.07 8.29
C ASP A 53 -3.44 -5.80 7.92
N ILE A 54 -2.69 -5.33 8.91
CA ILE A 54 -1.32 -4.88 8.65
C ILE A 54 -0.42 -6.03 8.17
N ASP A 55 -0.66 -7.23 8.68
CA ASP A 55 0.17 -8.37 8.26
C ASP A 55 -0.09 -8.75 6.82
N GLN A 56 -1.35 -8.72 6.39
CA GLN A 56 -1.68 -9.01 5.00
C GLN A 56 -1.10 -7.97 4.07
N VAL A 57 -1.20 -6.71 4.43
CA VAL A 57 -0.70 -5.62 3.60
C VAL A 57 0.83 -5.70 3.50
N GLN A 58 1.49 -5.87 4.63
CA GLN A 58 2.94 -5.95 4.66
C GLN A 58 3.43 -7.15 3.85
N HIS A 59 2.77 -8.28 3.98
CA HIS A 59 3.16 -9.49 3.27
C HIS A 59 3.08 -9.28 1.75
N ARG A 60 2.03 -8.64 1.28
CA ARG A 60 1.89 -8.40 -0.14
C ARG A 60 2.93 -7.40 -0.66
N LEU A 61 3.31 -6.45 0.16
CA LEU A 61 4.30 -5.45 -0.25
C LEU A 61 5.69 -6.03 -0.35
N VAL A 62 6.06 -6.94 0.57
CA VAL A 62 7.40 -7.51 0.55
C VAL A 62 7.50 -8.76 -0.29
N ASN A 63 6.37 -9.40 -0.56
CA ASN A 63 6.33 -10.63 -1.38
C ASN A 63 5.30 -10.46 -2.48
N PRO A 64 5.60 -9.63 -3.50
CA PRO A 64 4.66 -9.45 -4.59
C PRO A 64 4.40 -10.80 -5.25
N PRO A 65 3.21 -11.00 -5.79
CA PRO A 65 2.92 -12.26 -6.46
C PRO A 65 3.99 -12.55 -7.48
N ALA A 66 4.49 -13.77 -7.40
CA ALA A 66 5.67 -14.14 -8.18
C ALA A 66 5.46 -14.01 -9.65
N ARG A 67 4.26 -14.25 -10.11
CA ARG A 67 4.04 -14.19 -11.48
C ARG A 67 4.18 -12.84 -12.00
N GLN A 68 3.93 -11.88 -11.19
CA GLN A 68 4.17 -10.55 -11.61
C GLN A 68 5.63 -10.32 -11.82
N ALA A 69 6.43 -10.86 -10.95
CA ALA A 69 7.85 -10.73 -11.10
C ALA A 69 8.35 -11.49 -12.31
N ALA A 70 7.71 -12.58 -12.64
CA ALA A 70 8.13 -13.40 -13.74
C ALA A 70 7.68 -12.86 -15.07
N ALA A 71 6.68 -12.09 -15.06
CA ALA A 71 6.13 -11.57 -16.28
C ALA A 71 7.06 -10.59 -16.96
#